data_bf96cac479aac091376d0e3c872a5f69
#
_entry.id   bf96cac479aac091376d0e3c872a5f69
#
_cell.length_a   1.000
_cell.length_b   1.000
_cell.length_c   1.000
_cell.angle_alpha   90.00
_cell.angle_beta   90.00
_cell.angle_gamma   90.00
#
_symmetry.space_group_name_H-M   'P 1'
#
loop_
_entity.id
_entity.type
_entity.pdbx_description
1 polymer ?
#
loop_
_entity_poly.entity_id
_entity_poly.type
_entity_poly.pdbx_seq_one_letter_code
_entity_poly.pdbx_strand_id
1 'polypeptide(L)'
;MDPFIGKWSIPAGFVNAFEDPARAAVRECREETGLVAEVEGLFEMLTGREHPRGADIFLVYRVNILSGELRAADDADGADWFALDRLPELAFESTRKIIARLTSK
;
A
#
# COMPACT_ATOMS: atom_id res chain seq x y z
N MET A 1 -10.12 14.47 -13.91
CA MET A 1 -10.93 13.71 -12.92
C MET A 1 -10.17 12.47 -12.48
N ASP A 2 -10.12 12.24 -11.20
CA ASP A 2 -9.48 11.04 -10.65
C ASP A 2 -10.44 9.85 -10.82
N PRO A 3 -10.07 8.81 -11.63
CA PRO A 3 -10.94 7.65 -11.82
C PRO A 3 -11.02 6.75 -10.59
N PHE A 4 -10.24 7.03 -9.55
CA PHE A 4 -10.18 6.21 -8.34
C PHE A 4 -10.88 6.82 -7.14
N ILE A 5 -11.63 7.92 -7.34
CA ILE A 5 -12.43 8.53 -6.26
C ILE A 5 -13.39 7.48 -5.69
N GLY A 6 -13.41 7.35 -4.37
CA GLY A 6 -14.24 6.38 -3.66
C GLY A 6 -13.69 4.96 -3.60
N LYS A 7 -12.53 4.72 -4.20
CA LYS A 7 -11.87 3.43 -4.18
C LYS A 7 -10.67 3.43 -3.24
N TRP A 8 -10.30 2.25 -2.78
CA TRP A 8 -9.29 2.08 -1.74
C TRP A 8 -8.06 1.33 -2.25
N SER A 9 -6.93 1.61 -1.65
CA SER A 9 -5.69 0.88 -1.90
C SER A 9 -4.88 0.76 -0.61
N ILE A 10 -3.88 -0.11 -0.63
CA ILE A 10 -2.90 -0.16 0.45
C ILE A 10 -1.92 1.01 0.31
N PRO A 11 -1.25 1.42 1.40
CA PRO A 11 -0.23 2.48 1.31
C PRO A 11 0.84 2.11 0.29
N ALA A 12 1.18 3.04 -0.58
CA ALA A 12 2.14 2.82 -1.64
C ALA A 12 2.75 4.12 -2.11
N GLY A 13 3.92 4.04 -2.71
CA GLY A 13 4.59 5.18 -3.29
C GLY A 13 5.89 4.77 -3.95
N PHE A 14 6.60 5.75 -4.47
CA PHE A 14 7.87 5.53 -5.15
C PHE A 14 9.03 5.53 -4.16
N VAL A 15 10.03 4.71 -4.46
CA VAL A 15 11.29 4.70 -3.72
C VAL A 15 12.12 5.90 -4.19
N ASN A 16 12.59 6.69 -3.24
CA ASN A 16 13.47 7.81 -3.55
C ASN A 16 14.87 7.31 -3.93
N ALA A 17 15.63 8.14 -4.65
CA ALA A 17 17.00 7.81 -4.98
C ALA A 17 17.80 7.54 -3.69
N PHE A 18 18.58 6.46 -3.71
CA PHE A 18 19.41 6.01 -2.58
C PHE A 18 18.63 5.57 -1.33
N GLU A 19 17.32 5.47 -1.44
CA GLU A 19 16.46 4.99 -0.35
C GLU A 19 16.31 3.47 -0.47
N ASP A 20 16.42 2.76 0.67
CA ASP A 20 16.11 1.34 0.74
C ASP A 20 14.60 1.13 0.54
N PRO A 21 14.18 0.18 -0.32
CA PRO A 21 12.75 -0.07 -0.54
C PRO A 21 11.96 -0.38 0.73
N ALA A 22 12.53 -1.11 1.68
CA ALA A 22 11.86 -1.39 2.95
C ALA A 22 11.62 -0.11 3.76
N ARG A 23 12.59 0.80 3.76
CA ARG A 23 12.45 2.10 4.41
C ARG A 23 11.42 2.98 3.70
N ALA A 24 11.37 2.89 2.37
CA ALA A 24 10.35 3.59 1.60
C ALA A 24 8.94 3.12 1.99
N ALA A 25 8.75 1.82 2.18
CA ALA A 25 7.47 1.28 2.61
C ALA A 25 7.06 1.84 3.98
N VAL A 26 7.97 1.91 4.93
CA VAL A 26 7.72 2.49 6.26
C VAL A 26 7.38 3.98 6.15
N ARG A 27 8.15 4.71 5.37
CA ARG A 27 7.92 6.14 5.14
C ARG A 27 6.55 6.42 4.53
N GLU A 28 6.21 5.69 3.45
CA GLU A 28 4.92 5.85 2.77
C GLU A 28 3.75 5.49 3.68
N CYS A 29 3.89 4.42 4.46
CA CYS A 29 2.88 4.03 5.44
C CYS A 29 2.61 5.18 6.42
N ARG A 30 3.66 5.78 6.96
CA ARG A 30 3.53 6.89 7.90
C ARG A 30 2.94 8.14 7.24
N GLU A 31 3.40 8.49 6.05
CA GLU A 31 2.89 9.64 5.32
C GLU A 31 1.41 9.51 4.98
N GLU A 32 0.98 8.31 4.59
CA GLU A 32 -0.39 8.09 4.12
C GLU A 32 -1.38 7.75 5.23
N THR A 33 -0.91 7.16 6.34
CA THR A 33 -1.80 6.66 7.41
C THR A 33 -1.51 7.22 8.80
N GLY A 34 -0.37 7.85 9.00
CA GLY A 34 0.06 8.31 10.32
C GLY A 34 0.63 7.21 11.22
N LEU A 35 0.71 5.98 10.73
CA LEU A 35 1.17 4.84 11.52
C LEU A 35 2.68 4.64 11.39
N VAL A 36 3.32 4.36 12.50
CA VAL A 36 4.74 3.99 12.55
C VAL A 36 4.82 2.47 12.48
N ALA A 37 5.49 1.98 11.44
CA ALA A 37 5.58 0.56 11.17
C ALA A 37 7.03 0.09 11.14
N GLU A 38 7.24 -1.19 11.39
CA GLU A 38 8.52 -1.85 11.09
C GLU A 38 8.28 -2.98 10.09
N VAL A 39 9.25 -3.22 9.24
CA VAL A 39 9.14 -4.27 8.22
C VAL A 39 9.43 -5.63 8.85
N GLU A 40 8.51 -6.58 8.68
CA GLU A 40 8.74 -7.99 9.00
C GLU A 40 9.54 -8.69 7.92
N GLY A 41 9.21 -8.42 6.67
CA GLY A 41 9.88 -9.04 5.53
C GLY A 41 9.17 -8.75 4.23
N LEU A 42 9.82 -9.11 3.14
CA LEU A 42 9.23 -9.03 1.82
C LEU A 42 8.16 -10.12 1.69
N PHE A 43 6.94 -9.71 1.38
CA PHE A 43 5.83 -10.62 1.21
C PHE A 43 5.71 -11.12 -0.22
N GLU A 44 5.78 -10.19 -1.19
CA GLU A 44 5.56 -10.51 -2.59
C GLU A 44 6.24 -9.48 -3.48
N MET A 45 6.60 -9.89 -4.67
CA MET A 45 7.04 -9.00 -5.74
C MET A 45 6.12 -9.21 -6.93
N LEU A 46 5.53 -8.13 -7.41
CA LEU A 46 4.59 -8.16 -8.52
C LEU A 46 5.06 -7.23 -9.63
N THR A 47 4.64 -7.54 -10.85
CA THR A 47 4.76 -6.62 -11.96
C THR A 47 3.37 -6.21 -12.41
N GLY A 48 3.22 -4.98 -12.87
CA GLY A 48 1.93 -4.47 -13.32
C GLY A 48 2.13 -3.39 -14.37
N ARG A 49 1.01 -2.92 -14.89
CA ARG A 49 0.99 -1.87 -15.93
C ARG A 49 0.01 -0.77 -15.54
N GLU A 50 0.00 -0.41 -14.29
CA GLU A 50 -0.87 0.64 -13.78
C GLU A 50 -0.31 2.03 -14.07
N HIS A 51 0.98 2.10 -14.41
CA HIS A 51 1.63 3.33 -14.81
C HIS A 51 1.52 3.52 -16.33
N PRO A 52 1.19 4.73 -16.81
CA PRO A 52 1.01 4.95 -18.26
C PRO A 52 2.26 4.76 -19.10
N ARG A 53 3.43 4.77 -18.49
CA ARG A 53 4.70 4.65 -19.21
C ARG A 53 5.24 3.23 -19.29
N GLY A 54 4.52 2.24 -18.81
CA GLY A 54 4.95 0.87 -18.93
C GLY A 54 4.71 0.03 -17.69
N ALA A 55 5.52 -1.00 -17.53
CA ALA A 55 5.39 -1.93 -16.42
C ALA A 55 6.09 -1.39 -15.17
N ASP A 56 5.47 -1.62 -14.03
CA ASP A 56 6.03 -1.31 -12.72
C ASP A 56 6.45 -2.59 -12.01
N ILE A 57 7.37 -2.45 -11.09
CA ILE A 57 7.72 -3.53 -10.17
C ILE A 57 7.25 -3.09 -8.79
N PHE A 58 6.38 -3.90 -8.17
CA PHE A 58 5.85 -3.64 -6.85
C PHE A 58 6.52 -4.55 -5.83
N LEU A 59 7.17 -3.96 -4.84
CA LEU A 59 7.70 -4.69 -3.70
C LEU A 59 6.72 -4.53 -2.55
N VAL A 60 6.17 -5.63 -2.08
CA VAL A 60 5.14 -5.64 -1.04
C VAL A 60 5.74 -6.18 0.24
N TYR A 61 5.68 -5.39 1.30
CA TYR A 61 6.23 -5.76 2.59
C TYR A 61 5.13 -6.01 3.61
N ARG A 62 5.33 -7.03 4.44
CA ARG A 62 4.57 -7.15 5.66
C ARG A 62 5.20 -6.28 6.73
N VAL A 63 4.36 -5.59 7.47
CA VAL A 63 4.81 -4.69 8.51
C VAL A 63 4.06 -4.95 9.81
N ASN A 64 4.72 -4.64 10.92
CA ASN A 64 4.09 -4.55 12.24
C ASN A 64 3.88 -3.09 12.57
N ILE A 65 2.71 -2.76 13.09
CA ILE A 65 2.43 -1.40 13.53
C ILE A 65 2.93 -1.25 14.96
N LEU A 66 3.85 -0.32 15.15
CA LEU A 66 4.47 -0.06 16.45
C LEU A 66 3.75 1.02 17.24
N SER A 67 3.29 2.07 16.57
CA SER A 67 2.69 3.23 17.23
C SER A 67 2.01 4.13 16.19
N GLY A 68 1.49 5.26 16.66
CA GLY A 68 0.87 6.25 15.81
C GLY A 68 -0.65 6.14 15.82
N GLU A 69 -1.30 7.14 15.26
CA GLU A 69 -2.76 7.18 15.14
C GLU A 69 -3.12 7.15 13.66
N LEU A 70 -4.07 6.30 13.31
CA LEU A 70 -4.57 6.21 11.95
C LEU A 70 -5.25 7.52 11.54
N ARG A 71 -4.75 8.14 10.48
CA ARG A 71 -5.33 9.35 9.91
C ARG A 71 -4.99 9.43 8.43
N ALA A 72 -5.87 10.04 7.64
CA ALA A 72 -5.61 10.25 6.22
C ALA A 72 -4.53 11.30 6.00
N ALA A 73 -3.74 11.13 4.95
CA ALA A 73 -2.86 12.17 4.43
C ALA A 73 -3.70 13.33 3.86
N ASP A 74 -3.10 14.50 3.69
CA ASP A 74 -3.80 15.70 3.23
C ASP A 74 -4.44 15.51 1.85
N ASP A 75 -3.86 14.68 1.00
CA ASP A 75 -4.31 14.41 -0.36
C ASP A 75 -5.20 13.15 -0.45
N ALA A 76 -5.54 12.53 0.68
CA ALA A 76 -6.37 11.33 0.71
C ALA A 76 -7.73 11.63 1.36
N ASP A 77 -8.78 10.97 0.86
CA ASP A 77 -10.14 11.13 1.40
C ASP A 77 -10.32 10.44 2.74
N GLY A 78 -9.53 9.43 3.04
CA GLY A 78 -9.60 8.74 4.32
C GLY A 78 -8.59 7.61 4.43
N ALA A 79 -8.44 7.12 5.65
CA ALA A 79 -7.67 5.92 5.95
C ALA A 79 -8.45 5.12 6.98
N ASP A 80 -8.49 3.80 6.81
CA ASP A 80 -9.25 2.94 7.72
C ASP A 80 -8.69 1.53 7.74
N TRP A 81 -9.12 0.78 8.72
CA TRP A 81 -8.81 -0.64 8.87
C TRP A 81 -9.94 -1.45 8.25
N PHE A 82 -9.57 -2.47 7.48
CA PHE A 82 -10.54 -3.37 6.88
C PHE A 82 -10.14 -4.81 7.17
N ALA A 83 -11.12 -5.61 7.59
CA ALA A 83 -10.92 -7.05 7.67
C ALA A 83 -10.77 -7.63 6.26
N LEU A 84 -9.94 -8.66 6.11
CA LEU A 84 -9.68 -9.26 4.81
C LEU A 84 -10.93 -9.84 4.14
N ASP A 85 -11.96 -10.17 4.91
CA ASP A 85 -13.24 -10.68 4.40
C ASP A 85 -14.30 -9.60 4.20
N ARG A 86 -13.97 -8.33 4.45
CA ARG A 86 -14.89 -7.19 4.34
C ARG A 86 -14.22 -5.99 3.69
N LEU A 87 -13.59 -6.22 2.55
CA LEU A 87 -12.84 -5.18 1.86
C LEU A 87 -13.76 -4.27 1.06
N PRO A 88 -13.43 -2.98 0.97
CA PRO A 88 -14.13 -2.05 0.08
C PRO A 88 -13.72 -2.28 -1.37
N GLU A 89 -14.29 -1.51 -2.28
CA GLU A 89 -13.87 -1.53 -3.68
C GLU A 89 -12.42 -1.04 -3.78
N LEU A 90 -11.58 -1.84 -4.43
CA LEU A 90 -10.15 -1.58 -4.55
C LEU A 90 -9.84 -0.88 -5.87
N ALA A 91 -8.91 0.08 -5.82
CA ALA A 91 -8.56 0.91 -6.97
C ALA A 91 -7.71 0.17 -7.99
N PHE A 92 -6.82 -0.72 -7.54
CA PHE A 92 -5.81 -1.32 -8.41
C PHE A 92 -5.89 -2.83 -8.42
N GLU A 93 -5.60 -3.41 -9.58
CA GLU A 93 -5.52 -4.87 -9.71
C GLU A 93 -4.36 -5.45 -8.90
N SER A 94 -3.24 -4.73 -8.78
CA SER A 94 -2.14 -5.16 -7.94
C SER A 94 -2.57 -5.35 -6.50
N THR A 95 -3.38 -4.45 -5.97
CA THR A 95 -3.93 -4.59 -4.61
C THR A 95 -4.80 -5.84 -4.49
N ARG A 96 -5.66 -6.10 -5.49
CA ARG A 96 -6.49 -7.30 -5.50
C ARG A 96 -5.65 -8.57 -5.51
N LYS A 97 -4.57 -8.59 -6.27
CA LYS A 97 -3.64 -9.73 -6.31
C LYS A 97 -2.95 -9.96 -4.98
N ILE A 98 -2.52 -8.88 -4.31
CA ILE A 98 -1.90 -8.95 -3.00
C ILE A 98 -2.88 -9.54 -1.97
N ILE A 99 -4.11 -9.04 -1.96
CA ILE A 99 -5.13 -9.53 -1.03
C ILE A 99 -5.44 -11.00 -1.29
N ALA A 100 -5.56 -11.40 -2.54
CA ALA A 100 -5.79 -12.80 -2.91
C ALA A 100 -4.65 -13.70 -2.39
N ARG A 101 -3.42 -13.22 -2.47
CA ARG A 101 -2.26 -13.97 -1.97
C ARG A 101 -2.27 -14.08 -0.45
N LEU A 102 -2.69 -13.01 0.26
CA LEU A 102 -2.81 -13.02 1.72
C LEU A 102 -3.86 -13.99 2.21
N THR A 103 -4.96 -14.13 1.47
CA THR A 103 -6.09 -14.99 1.86
C THR A 103 -5.96 -16.41 1.33
N SER A 104 -5.02 -16.66 0.44
CA SER A 104 -4.73 -17.99 -0.09
C SER A 104 -4.03 -18.85 0.96
N LYS A 105 -4.39 -20.09 1.00
CA LYS A 105 -3.76 -21.08 1.91
C LYS A 105 -3.06 -22.17 1.11
#